data_e6a378b0d60f3fecb7f471846f969340
#
_entry.id   e6a378b0d60f3fecb7f471846f969340
#
_cell.length_a   1.000
_cell.length_b   1.000
_cell.length_c   1.000
_cell.angle_alpha   90.00
_cell.angle_beta   90.00
_cell.angle_gamma   90.00
#
_symmetry.space_group_name_H-M   'P 1'
#
loop_
_entity.id
_entity.type
_entity.pdbx_description
1 polymer ?
#
loop_
_entity_poly.entity_id
_entity_poly.type
_entity_poly.pdbx_seq_one_letter_code
_entity_poly.pdbx_strand_id
1 'polypeptide(L)'
;MPSGLLDIDGDNLQRTYGALVRPDDTLAITCDVSDGDGVTRAVAAVKARFGRLDALVNNAGIAIFKPILEVTPEDWARVLAVNLTGPFLCAQAAAPLMRDSGGGAMVNITSISGLRASTLRTAYGTSKAGLAHLTQQQAVEFASLGIRVNAVAPGPVDTAMAKAVHTPEIRAAYHDAIPLNRYGLEEELAEAIFFLCSDRASYITGQTLAVDGGFEATGIGLPALRESGKNA
;
A
#
# COMPACT_ATOMS: atom_id res chain seq x y z
N MET A 1 -8.37 -7.59 -17.41
CA MET A 1 -7.89 -6.19 -17.53
C MET A 1 -6.39 -6.27 -17.75
N PRO A 2 -5.83 -5.60 -18.77
CA PRO A 2 -4.39 -5.53 -18.94
C PRO A 2 -3.72 -4.91 -17.71
N SER A 3 -2.54 -5.42 -17.33
CA SER A 3 -1.85 -4.99 -16.11
C SER A 3 -0.34 -4.94 -16.29
N GLY A 4 0.32 -4.03 -15.55
CA GLY A 4 1.76 -3.98 -15.37
C GLY A 4 2.10 -4.41 -13.94
N LEU A 5 3.02 -5.35 -13.78
CA LEU A 5 3.58 -5.76 -12.50
C LEU A 5 5.01 -5.25 -12.40
N LEU A 6 5.33 -4.51 -11.34
CA LEU A 6 6.67 -4.00 -11.06
C LEU A 6 7.15 -4.56 -9.72
N ASP A 7 8.34 -5.12 -9.70
CA ASP A 7 9.02 -5.55 -8.47
C ASP A 7 10.54 -5.42 -8.65
N ILE A 8 11.26 -5.20 -7.57
CA ILE A 8 12.73 -5.22 -7.56
C ILE A 8 13.28 -6.67 -7.64
N ASP A 9 12.52 -7.64 -7.12
CA ASP A 9 12.85 -9.06 -7.16
C ASP A 9 12.29 -9.70 -8.42
N GLY A 10 13.14 -9.83 -9.45
CA GLY A 10 12.78 -10.39 -10.74
C GLY A 10 12.28 -11.85 -10.66
N ASP A 11 12.85 -12.67 -9.76
CA ASP A 11 12.45 -14.08 -9.62
C ASP A 11 11.06 -14.20 -9.00
N ASN A 12 10.78 -13.38 -7.98
CA ASN A 12 9.45 -13.32 -7.37
C ASN A 12 8.41 -12.77 -8.34
N LEU A 13 8.78 -11.75 -9.12
CA LEU A 13 7.95 -11.18 -10.17
C LEU A 13 7.57 -12.24 -11.21
N GLN A 14 8.52 -13.06 -11.68
CA GLN A 14 8.26 -14.12 -12.64
C GLN A 14 7.37 -15.23 -12.06
N ARG A 15 7.52 -15.58 -10.78
CA ARG A 15 6.62 -16.52 -10.10
C ARG A 15 5.19 -15.98 -10.04
N THR A 16 5.02 -14.72 -9.69
CA THR A 16 3.72 -14.05 -9.64
C THR A 16 3.10 -14.00 -11.05
N TYR A 17 3.89 -13.61 -12.06
CA TYR A 17 3.45 -13.59 -13.45
C TYR A 17 2.95 -14.95 -13.94
N GLY A 18 3.70 -16.02 -13.63
CA GLY A 18 3.33 -17.39 -14.02
C GLY A 18 2.08 -17.95 -13.32
N ALA A 19 1.67 -17.35 -12.19
CA ALA A 19 0.46 -17.72 -11.46
C ALA A 19 -0.81 -16.98 -11.95
N LEU A 20 -0.66 -15.99 -12.85
CA LEU A 20 -1.79 -15.21 -13.34
C LEU A 20 -2.69 -16.00 -14.29
N VAL A 21 -4.01 -15.75 -14.21
CA VAL A 21 -5.01 -16.35 -15.10
C VAL A 21 -4.82 -15.87 -16.55
N ARG A 22 -4.29 -14.67 -16.75
CA ARG A 22 -4.07 -14.04 -18.08
C ARG A 22 -2.67 -13.45 -18.19
N PRO A 23 -1.63 -14.27 -18.29
CA PRO A 23 -0.27 -13.76 -18.40
C PRO A 23 -0.05 -12.92 -19.67
N ASP A 24 -0.71 -13.24 -20.79
CA ASP A 24 -0.59 -12.51 -22.07
C ASP A 24 -1.10 -11.07 -21.99
N ASP A 25 -2.01 -10.77 -21.06
CA ASP A 25 -2.52 -9.43 -20.77
C ASP A 25 -1.66 -8.67 -19.76
N THR A 26 -0.53 -9.23 -19.32
CA THR A 26 0.31 -8.67 -18.27
C THR A 26 1.72 -8.36 -18.78
N LEU A 27 2.28 -7.26 -18.32
CA LEU A 27 3.67 -6.87 -18.52
C LEU A 27 4.41 -6.93 -17.17
N ALA A 28 5.43 -7.78 -17.07
CA ALA A 28 6.28 -7.90 -15.88
C ALA A 28 7.57 -7.08 -16.10
N ILE A 29 7.91 -6.17 -15.17
CA ILE A 29 9.04 -5.26 -15.26
C ILE A 29 9.82 -5.30 -13.96
N THR A 30 11.09 -5.70 -13.99
CA THR A 30 11.98 -5.56 -12.83
C THR A 30 12.33 -4.07 -12.67
N CYS A 31 11.96 -3.48 -11.52
CA CYS A 31 12.11 -2.06 -11.25
C CYS A 31 12.27 -1.80 -9.76
N ASP A 32 13.31 -1.06 -9.38
CA ASP A 32 13.41 -0.42 -8.08
C ASP A 32 12.62 0.90 -8.14
N VAL A 33 11.56 1.01 -7.35
CA VAL A 33 10.70 2.21 -7.31
C VAL A 33 11.42 3.44 -6.75
N SER A 34 12.55 3.26 -6.08
CA SER A 34 13.39 4.37 -5.61
C SER A 34 14.35 4.92 -6.68
N ASP A 35 14.47 4.23 -7.84
CA ASP A 35 15.22 4.71 -9.03
C ASP A 35 14.26 5.43 -10.00
N GLY A 36 14.34 6.77 -10.05
CA GLY A 36 13.48 7.60 -10.91
C GLY A 36 13.63 7.30 -12.40
N ASP A 37 14.85 6.98 -12.88
CA ASP A 37 15.07 6.60 -14.28
C ASP A 37 14.46 5.22 -14.56
N GLY A 38 14.58 4.28 -13.64
CA GLY A 38 13.95 2.96 -13.70
C GLY A 38 12.43 3.07 -13.79
N VAL A 39 11.82 3.89 -12.93
CA VAL A 39 10.38 4.16 -12.93
C VAL A 39 9.94 4.79 -14.27
N THR A 40 10.69 5.76 -14.78
CA THR A 40 10.39 6.40 -16.07
C THR A 40 10.41 5.38 -17.22
N ARG A 41 11.41 4.50 -17.25
CA ARG A 41 11.48 3.41 -18.24
C ARG A 41 10.32 2.42 -18.10
N ALA A 42 9.92 2.09 -16.87
CA ALA A 42 8.80 1.19 -16.62
C ALA A 42 7.47 1.77 -17.13
N VAL A 43 7.18 3.05 -16.87
CA VAL A 43 5.98 3.72 -17.39
C VAL A 43 6.01 3.83 -18.92
N ALA A 44 7.18 4.09 -19.52
CA ALA A 44 7.33 4.10 -20.98
C ALA A 44 7.04 2.71 -21.58
N ALA A 45 7.47 1.62 -20.95
CA ALA A 45 7.15 0.26 -21.37
C ALA A 45 5.65 -0.05 -21.28
N VAL A 46 4.97 0.39 -20.21
CA VAL A 46 3.50 0.29 -20.08
C VAL A 46 2.80 1.04 -21.20
N LYS A 47 3.23 2.28 -21.49
CA LYS A 47 2.71 3.08 -22.61
C LYS A 47 2.91 2.39 -23.95
N ALA A 48 4.09 1.85 -24.21
CA ALA A 48 4.40 1.15 -25.46
C ALA A 48 3.56 -0.12 -25.64
N ARG A 49 3.28 -0.84 -24.56
CA ARG A 49 2.53 -2.12 -24.59
C ARG A 49 1.03 -1.93 -24.67
N PHE A 50 0.47 -0.97 -23.91
CA PHE A 50 -0.98 -0.83 -23.71
C PHE A 50 -1.55 0.50 -24.23
N GLY A 51 -0.73 1.50 -24.50
CA GLY A 51 -1.14 2.82 -24.98
C GLY A 51 -1.82 3.71 -23.94
N ARG A 52 -2.18 3.17 -22.78
CA ARG A 52 -2.93 3.84 -21.71
C ARG A 52 -2.56 3.35 -20.32
N LEU A 53 -2.96 4.14 -19.31
CA LEU A 53 -2.90 3.76 -17.90
C LEU A 53 -4.11 4.34 -17.17
N ASP A 54 -4.93 3.49 -16.57
CA ASP A 54 -6.18 3.86 -15.90
C ASP A 54 -6.06 3.82 -14.38
N ALA A 55 -5.16 2.99 -13.85
CA ALA A 55 -4.95 2.86 -12.42
C ALA A 55 -3.46 2.64 -12.08
N LEU A 56 -2.99 3.22 -10.98
CA LEU A 56 -1.68 2.99 -10.38
C LEU A 56 -1.86 2.58 -8.92
N VAL A 57 -1.26 1.45 -8.52
CA VAL A 57 -1.20 1.02 -7.11
C VAL A 57 0.25 1.05 -6.64
N ASN A 58 0.57 1.97 -5.74
CA ASN A 58 1.86 2.06 -5.08
C ASN A 58 1.86 1.13 -3.86
N ASN A 59 2.21 -0.13 -4.08
CA ASN A 59 2.23 -1.18 -3.05
C ASN A 59 3.63 -1.48 -2.52
N ALA A 60 4.68 -1.26 -3.30
CA ALA A 60 6.05 -1.53 -2.89
C ALA A 60 6.39 -0.85 -1.55
N GLY A 61 7.04 -1.61 -0.66
CA GLY A 61 7.40 -1.08 0.64
C GLY A 61 8.28 -2.02 1.44
N ILE A 62 9.11 -1.43 2.29
CA ILE A 62 10.00 -2.15 3.20
C ILE A 62 9.81 -1.67 4.63
N ALA A 63 10.16 -2.52 5.60
CA ALA A 63 10.17 -2.18 7.02
C ALA A 63 11.49 -2.62 7.65
N ILE A 64 12.02 -1.78 8.53
CA ILE A 64 13.17 -2.09 9.38
C ILE A 64 12.71 -1.92 10.83
N PHE A 65 12.76 -3.01 11.60
CA PHE A 65 12.29 -3.06 12.97
C PHE A 65 13.48 -2.93 13.93
N LYS A 66 13.69 -1.72 14.47
CA LYS A 66 14.76 -1.42 15.42
C LYS A 66 14.29 -0.43 16.48
N PRO A 67 14.86 -0.47 17.71
CA PRO A 67 14.73 0.63 18.67
C PRO A 67 15.18 1.94 18.02
N ILE A 68 14.52 3.06 18.37
CA ILE A 68 14.81 4.36 17.75
C ILE A 68 16.28 4.79 17.85
N LEU A 69 16.94 4.44 18.95
CA LEU A 69 18.36 4.76 19.17
C LEU A 69 19.32 3.92 18.31
N GLU A 70 18.84 2.85 17.68
CA GLU A 70 19.63 1.95 16.83
C GLU A 70 19.34 2.13 15.33
N VAL A 71 18.34 2.95 14.98
CA VAL A 71 18.04 3.28 13.58
C VAL A 71 19.15 4.15 13.03
N THR A 72 19.86 3.64 12.02
CA THR A 72 20.94 4.42 11.38
C THR A 72 20.37 5.41 10.34
N PRO A 73 21.13 6.45 9.96
CA PRO A 73 20.74 7.33 8.85
C PRO A 73 20.48 6.57 7.54
N GLU A 74 21.22 5.49 7.29
CA GLU A 74 21.09 4.65 6.10
C GLU A 74 19.77 3.85 6.14
N ASP A 75 19.42 3.25 7.29
CA ASP A 75 18.15 2.58 7.51
C ASP A 75 16.97 3.54 7.23
N TRP A 76 17.08 4.75 7.82
CA TRP A 76 16.08 5.80 7.65
C TRP A 76 15.93 6.20 6.18
N ALA A 77 17.05 6.54 5.53
CA ALA A 77 17.05 6.98 4.13
C ALA A 77 16.49 5.90 3.21
N ARG A 78 16.86 4.64 3.41
CA ARG A 78 16.39 3.51 2.60
C ARG A 78 14.88 3.31 2.73
N VAL A 79 14.33 3.35 3.94
CA VAL A 79 12.88 3.20 4.15
C VAL A 79 12.12 4.36 3.51
N LEU A 80 12.59 5.59 3.66
CA LEU A 80 11.96 6.75 3.03
C LEU A 80 12.07 6.70 1.49
N ALA A 81 13.20 6.28 0.96
CA ALA A 81 13.40 6.17 -0.50
C ALA A 81 12.37 5.24 -1.13
N VAL A 82 12.13 4.07 -0.54
CA VAL A 82 11.16 3.10 -1.09
C VAL A 82 9.73 3.50 -0.76
N ASN A 83 9.43 3.81 0.51
CA ASN A 83 8.04 3.92 0.98
C ASN A 83 7.39 5.28 0.70
N LEU A 84 8.17 6.32 0.46
CA LEU A 84 7.68 7.69 0.27
C LEU A 84 8.14 8.28 -1.05
N THR A 85 9.46 8.26 -1.33
CA THR A 85 9.99 8.80 -2.58
C THR A 85 9.55 7.95 -3.78
N GLY A 86 9.53 6.62 -3.65
CA GLY A 86 9.06 5.72 -4.71
C GLY A 86 7.64 6.02 -5.19
N PRO A 87 6.62 6.08 -4.31
CA PRO A 87 5.26 6.50 -4.68
C PRO A 87 5.18 7.90 -5.30
N PHE A 88 6.02 8.84 -4.87
CA PHE A 88 6.11 10.15 -5.50
C PHE A 88 6.63 10.04 -6.95
N LEU A 89 7.73 9.32 -7.18
CA LEU A 89 8.31 9.13 -8.51
C LEU A 89 7.36 8.38 -9.45
N CYS A 90 6.74 7.30 -8.97
CA CYS A 90 5.76 6.52 -9.73
C CYS A 90 4.56 7.38 -10.15
N ALA A 91 4.01 8.17 -9.23
CA ALA A 91 2.88 9.04 -9.51
C ALA A 91 3.25 10.15 -10.50
N GLN A 92 4.43 10.77 -10.33
CA GLN A 92 4.93 11.81 -11.21
C GLN A 92 5.13 11.30 -12.65
N ALA A 93 5.71 10.11 -12.81
CA ALA A 93 5.94 9.49 -14.12
C ALA A 93 4.62 9.03 -14.77
N ALA A 94 3.67 8.50 -13.98
CA ALA A 94 2.42 7.94 -14.47
C ALA A 94 1.37 9.02 -14.83
N ALA A 95 1.32 10.14 -14.11
CA ALA A 95 0.26 11.14 -14.23
C ALA A 95 0.07 11.69 -15.66
N PRO A 96 1.12 11.97 -16.47
CA PRO A 96 0.94 12.41 -17.86
C PRO A 96 0.24 11.35 -18.72
N LEU A 97 0.62 10.08 -18.60
CA LEU A 97 -0.02 8.99 -19.35
C LEU A 97 -1.47 8.79 -18.91
N MET A 98 -1.76 8.86 -17.61
CA MET A 98 -3.13 8.75 -17.07
C MET A 98 -4.00 9.91 -17.56
N ARG A 99 -3.49 11.15 -17.53
CA ARG A 99 -4.20 12.31 -18.12
C ARG A 99 -4.55 12.08 -19.59
N ASP A 100 -3.57 11.64 -20.37
CA ASP A 100 -3.75 11.38 -21.81
C ASP A 100 -4.70 10.20 -22.08
N SER A 101 -4.91 9.34 -21.07
CA SER A 101 -5.87 8.23 -21.08
C SER A 101 -7.29 8.64 -20.69
N GLY A 102 -7.49 9.90 -20.28
CA GLY A 102 -8.79 10.44 -19.83
C GLY A 102 -8.97 10.52 -18.31
N GLY A 103 -7.88 10.44 -17.55
CA GLY A 103 -7.88 10.43 -16.08
C GLY A 103 -7.70 9.02 -15.51
N GLY A 104 -8.13 8.82 -14.25
CA GLY A 104 -8.02 7.51 -13.60
C GLY A 104 -7.93 7.57 -12.08
N ALA A 105 -7.34 6.55 -11.48
CA ALA A 105 -7.19 6.47 -10.03
C ALA A 105 -5.80 5.98 -9.58
N MET A 106 -5.26 6.59 -8.53
CA MET A 106 -4.08 6.12 -7.84
C MET A 106 -4.43 5.67 -6.44
N VAL A 107 -3.85 4.56 -5.99
CA VAL A 107 -3.99 4.07 -4.61
C VAL A 107 -2.60 3.84 -4.00
N ASN A 108 -2.34 4.55 -2.90
CA ASN A 108 -1.12 4.39 -2.13
C ASN A 108 -1.34 3.43 -0.96
N ILE A 109 -0.47 2.44 -0.77
CA ILE A 109 -0.56 1.53 0.36
C ILE A 109 0.23 2.11 1.53
N THR A 110 -0.50 2.71 2.47
CA THR A 110 0.03 3.24 3.72
C THR A 110 0.13 2.15 4.80
N SER A 111 -0.27 2.41 6.00
CA SER A 111 -0.38 1.47 7.12
C SER A 111 -1.08 2.14 8.29
N ILE A 112 -1.72 1.36 9.15
CA ILE A 112 -2.13 1.84 10.48
C ILE A 112 -0.94 2.40 11.29
N SER A 113 0.29 1.95 11.03
CA SER A 113 1.52 2.51 11.64
C SER A 113 1.82 3.95 11.18
N GLY A 114 1.20 4.42 10.10
CA GLY A 114 1.22 5.82 9.69
C GLY A 114 0.12 6.66 10.33
N LEU A 115 -0.94 6.03 10.85
CA LEU A 115 -2.05 6.67 11.55
C LEU A 115 -1.81 6.70 13.06
N ARG A 116 -1.15 5.67 13.61
CA ARG A 116 -0.83 5.50 15.03
C ARG A 116 0.62 5.07 15.19
N ALA A 117 1.27 5.51 16.25
CA ALA A 117 2.62 5.08 16.57
C ALA A 117 2.67 3.58 16.91
N SER A 118 3.72 2.91 16.48
CA SER A 118 3.98 1.49 16.74
C SER A 118 5.42 1.28 17.18
N THR A 119 5.63 0.33 18.09
CA THR A 119 6.96 -0.02 18.61
C THR A 119 7.90 -0.48 17.50
N LEU A 120 9.17 -0.09 17.56
CA LEU A 120 10.25 -0.46 16.62
C LEU A 120 10.04 -0.03 15.16
N ARG A 121 9.13 0.90 14.87
CA ARG A 121 8.73 1.27 13.50
C ARG A 121 8.99 2.75 13.17
N THR A 122 10.02 3.36 13.75
CA THR A 122 10.27 4.80 13.60
C THR A 122 10.33 5.23 12.14
N ALA A 123 11.23 4.67 11.33
CA ALA A 123 11.33 5.03 9.91
C ALA A 123 10.09 4.58 9.12
N TYR A 124 9.61 3.36 9.35
CA TYR A 124 8.44 2.81 8.66
C TYR A 124 7.17 3.63 8.94
N GLY A 125 6.82 3.83 10.22
CA GLY A 125 5.62 4.59 10.59
C GLY A 125 5.65 6.02 10.05
N THR A 126 6.81 6.69 10.17
CA THR A 126 7.01 8.04 9.64
C THR A 126 6.86 8.08 8.12
N SER A 127 7.44 7.10 7.38
CA SER A 127 7.27 7.02 5.93
C SER A 127 5.81 6.83 5.52
N LYS A 128 5.05 6.02 6.25
CA LYS A 128 3.63 5.75 5.96
C LYS A 128 2.72 6.93 6.35
N ALA A 129 3.06 7.68 7.39
CA ALA A 129 2.41 8.96 7.70
C ALA A 129 2.69 10.02 6.61
N GLY A 130 3.95 10.13 6.17
CA GLY A 130 4.31 10.98 5.04
C GLY A 130 3.57 10.60 3.75
N LEU A 131 3.41 9.30 3.48
CA LEU A 131 2.68 8.81 2.30
C LEU A 131 1.18 9.12 2.39
N ALA A 132 0.57 9.07 3.58
CA ALA A 132 -0.81 9.49 3.77
C ALA A 132 -0.99 11.00 3.44
N HIS A 133 -0.06 11.85 3.87
CA HIS A 133 -0.10 13.26 3.52
C HIS A 133 0.23 13.50 2.04
N LEU A 134 1.20 12.78 1.46
CA LEU A 134 1.49 12.84 0.02
C LEU A 134 0.26 12.47 -0.82
N THR A 135 -0.55 11.51 -0.36
CA THR A 135 -1.83 11.16 -1.01
C THR A 135 -2.76 12.36 -1.11
N GLN A 136 -2.86 13.18 -0.06
CA GLN A 136 -3.67 14.39 -0.06
C GLN A 136 -3.12 15.44 -1.04
N GLN A 137 -1.80 15.66 -1.04
CA GLN A 137 -1.16 16.59 -1.98
C GLN A 137 -1.38 16.14 -3.44
N GLN A 138 -1.14 14.86 -3.73
CA GLN A 138 -1.39 14.30 -5.06
C GLN A 138 -2.85 14.40 -5.47
N ALA A 139 -3.80 14.20 -4.55
CA ALA A 139 -5.23 14.34 -4.82
C ALA A 139 -5.62 15.76 -5.25
N VAL A 140 -5.05 16.77 -4.60
CA VAL A 140 -5.29 18.18 -4.94
C VAL A 140 -4.64 18.53 -6.28
N GLU A 141 -3.37 18.18 -6.47
CA GLU A 141 -2.59 18.54 -7.66
C GLU A 141 -3.10 17.83 -8.93
N PHE A 142 -3.50 16.56 -8.82
CA PHE A 142 -3.90 15.77 -9.97
C PHE A 142 -5.39 15.81 -10.29
N ALA A 143 -6.21 16.48 -9.47
CA ALA A 143 -7.64 16.63 -9.72
C ALA A 143 -7.93 17.28 -11.09
N SER A 144 -7.14 18.31 -11.47
CA SER A 144 -7.25 18.96 -12.76
C SER A 144 -6.88 18.08 -13.96
N LEU A 145 -6.23 16.94 -13.71
CA LEU A 145 -5.90 15.92 -14.71
C LEU A 145 -6.95 14.81 -14.78
N GLY A 146 -8.06 14.92 -14.02
CA GLY A 146 -9.08 13.86 -13.92
C GLY A 146 -8.62 12.65 -13.13
N ILE A 147 -7.58 12.76 -12.29
CA ILE A 147 -7.01 11.64 -11.52
C ILE A 147 -7.41 11.78 -10.06
N ARG A 148 -8.02 10.73 -9.51
CA ARG A 148 -8.28 10.59 -8.07
C ARG A 148 -7.10 9.90 -7.39
N VAL A 149 -6.74 10.34 -6.19
CA VAL A 149 -5.68 9.68 -5.42
C VAL A 149 -6.18 9.40 -4.01
N ASN A 150 -6.12 8.14 -3.60
CA ASN A 150 -6.51 7.71 -2.26
C ASN A 150 -5.45 6.78 -1.67
N ALA A 151 -5.59 6.46 -0.40
CA ALA A 151 -4.75 5.50 0.27
C ALA A 151 -5.57 4.40 0.96
N VAL A 152 -5.00 3.21 1.03
CA VAL A 152 -5.42 2.13 1.92
C VAL A 152 -4.40 2.04 3.05
N ALA A 153 -4.87 1.97 4.30
CA ALA A 153 -4.05 1.76 5.50
C ALA A 153 -4.35 0.37 6.07
N PRO A 154 -3.58 -0.66 5.68
CA PRO A 154 -3.76 -2.00 6.23
C PRO A 154 -3.48 -2.07 7.73
N GLY A 155 -4.30 -2.85 8.45
CA GLY A 155 -3.99 -3.39 9.76
C GLY A 155 -3.05 -4.59 9.68
N PRO A 156 -2.99 -5.41 10.72
CA PRO A 156 -2.32 -6.71 10.67
C PRO A 156 -3.01 -7.63 9.65
N VAL A 157 -2.26 -8.05 8.62
CA VAL A 157 -2.73 -8.94 7.55
C VAL A 157 -1.94 -10.24 7.62
N ASP A 158 -2.58 -11.37 7.31
CA ASP A 158 -1.99 -12.72 7.41
C ASP A 158 -1.08 -13.06 6.22
N THR A 159 -0.14 -12.18 5.93
CA THR A 159 0.85 -12.31 4.86
C THR A 159 1.96 -13.28 5.23
N ALA A 160 2.72 -13.74 4.23
CA ALA A 160 3.93 -14.53 4.45
C ALA A 160 4.94 -13.80 5.36
N MET A 161 5.09 -12.47 5.22
CA MET A 161 5.94 -11.64 6.08
C MET A 161 5.44 -11.65 7.53
N ALA A 162 4.14 -11.46 7.77
CA ALA A 162 3.58 -11.48 9.12
C ALA A 162 3.76 -12.85 9.78
N LYS A 163 3.58 -13.95 9.03
CA LYS A 163 3.83 -15.31 9.51
C LYS A 163 5.28 -15.55 9.92
N ALA A 164 6.22 -14.92 9.22
CA ALA A 164 7.65 -15.08 9.51
C ALA A 164 8.13 -14.31 10.76
N VAL A 165 7.47 -13.16 11.09
CA VAL A 165 7.97 -12.27 12.15
C VAL A 165 7.05 -12.18 13.38
N HIS A 166 5.78 -12.57 13.30
CA HIS A 166 4.84 -12.49 14.42
C HIS A 166 4.77 -13.82 15.16
N THR A 167 5.32 -13.84 16.40
CA THR A 167 5.19 -14.97 17.32
C THR A 167 3.73 -15.20 17.74
N PRO A 168 3.38 -16.37 18.33
CA PRO A 168 2.04 -16.59 18.85
C PRO A 168 1.58 -15.52 19.85
N GLU A 169 2.48 -15.00 20.70
CA GLU A 169 2.20 -13.97 21.68
C GLU A 169 1.89 -12.62 21.01
N ILE A 170 2.65 -12.25 19.96
CA ILE A 170 2.39 -11.05 19.17
C ILE A 170 1.03 -11.17 18.48
N ARG A 171 0.72 -12.35 17.91
CA ARG A 171 -0.57 -12.60 17.27
C ARG A 171 -1.73 -12.51 18.25
N ALA A 172 -1.58 -13.07 19.44
CA ALA A 172 -2.59 -12.96 20.52
C ALA A 172 -2.83 -11.51 20.90
N ALA A 173 -1.77 -10.72 21.11
CA ALA A 173 -1.88 -9.29 21.43
C ALA A 173 -2.60 -8.48 20.34
N TYR A 174 -2.35 -8.79 19.05
CA TYR A 174 -3.09 -8.17 17.96
C TYR A 174 -4.55 -8.62 17.92
N HIS A 175 -4.85 -9.91 18.14
CA HIS A 175 -6.23 -10.40 18.21
C HIS A 175 -7.03 -9.67 19.31
N ASP A 176 -6.41 -9.44 20.46
CA ASP A 176 -7.05 -8.70 21.56
C ASP A 176 -7.29 -7.23 21.23
N ALA A 177 -6.36 -6.61 20.50
CA ALA A 177 -6.44 -5.20 20.13
C ALA A 177 -7.39 -4.93 18.96
N ILE A 178 -7.59 -5.89 18.04
CA ILE A 178 -8.44 -5.74 16.86
C ILE A 178 -9.90 -6.05 17.21
N PRO A 179 -10.86 -5.14 17.02
CA PRO A 179 -12.28 -5.39 17.29
C PRO A 179 -12.85 -6.64 16.61
N LEU A 180 -12.48 -6.91 15.34
CA LEU A 180 -12.89 -8.13 14.63
C LEU A 180 -12.13 -9.38 15.10
N ASN A 181 -11.20 -9.26 16.04
CA ASN A 181 -10.46 -10.33 16.71
C ASN A 181 -9.75 -11.32 15.74
N ARG A 182 -9.28 -10.83 14.63
CA ARG A 182 -8.52 -11.60 13.63
C ARG A 182 -7.63 -10.70 12.77
N TYR A 183 -6.66 -11.30 12.12
CA TYR A 183 -5.93 -10.64 11.03
C TYR A 183 -6.83 -10.51 9.81
N GLY A 184 -6.58 -9.49 8.99
CA GLY A 184 -7.16 -9.37 7.66
C GLY A 184 -6.55 -10.38 6.69
N LEU A 185 -7.20 -10.56 5.56
CA LEU A 185 -6.73 -11.34 4.43
C LEU A 185 -6.24 -10.42 3.31
N GLU A 186 -5.32 -10.90 2.47
CA GLU A 186 -4.82 -10.14 1.33
C GLU A 186 -5.95 -9.78 0.35
N GLU A 187 -6.93 -10.66 0.19
CA GLU A 187 -8.11 -10.45 -0.65
C GLU A 187 -8.98 -9.30 -0.14
N GLU A 188 -9.14 -9.14 1.18
CA GLU A 188 -9.91 -8.04 1.76
C GLU A 188 -9.27 -6.67 1.45
N LEU A 189 -7.93 -6.62 1.41
CA LEU A 189 -7.20 -5.43 1.01
C LEU A 189 -7.36 -5.18 -0.51
N ALA A 190 -7.28 -6.23 -1.31
CA ALA A 190 -7.43 -6.15 -2.76
C ALA A 190 -8.81 -5.59 -3.16
N GLU A 191 -9.89 -6.01 -2.49
CA GLU A 191 -11.24 -5.48 -2.72
C GLU A 191 -11.35 -3.98 -2.41
N ALA A 192 -10.74 -3.52 -1.30
CA ALA A 192 -10.73 -2.09 -0.96
C ALA A 192 -9.94 -1.27 -2.00
N ILE A 193 -8.79 -1.78 -2.44
CA ILE A 193 -7.96 -1.17 -3.50
C ILE A 193 -8.75 -1.11 -4.81
N PHE A 194 -9.38 -2.23 -5.20
CA PHE A 194 -10.18 -2.30 -6.42
C PHE A 194 -11.37 -1.32 -6.39
N PHE A 195 -12.07 -1.22 -5.25
CA PHE A 195 -13.14 -0.23 -5.07
C PHE A 195 -12.62 1.19 -5.32
N LEU A 196 -11.51 1.57 -4.70
CA LEU A 196 -10.93 2.91 -4.84
C LEU A 196 -10.41 3.19 -6.27
N CYS A 197 -9.97 2.16 -6.99
CA CYS A 197 -9.58 2.28 -8.40
C CYS A 197 -10.77 2.38 -9.36
N SER A 198 -11.96 1.93 -8.96
CA SER A 198 -13.15 1.86 -9.83
C SER A 198 -13.95 3.17 -9.87
N ASP A 199 -14.86 3.29 -10.84
CA ASP A 199 -15.81 4.40 -10.97
C ASP A 199 -16.81 4.48 -9.81
N ARG A 200 -16.96 3.41 -9.01
CA ARG A 200 -17.78 3.40 -7.80
C ARG A 200 -17.26 4.36 -6.73
N ALA A 201 -15.98 4.73 -6.80
CA ALA A 201 -15.33 5.74 -5.95
C ALA A 201 -15.14 7.09 -6.66
N SER A 202 -15.97 7.42 -7.66
CA SER A 202 -15.80 8.61 -8.54
C SER A 202 -15.77 9.95 -7.80
N TYR A 203 -16.34 10.03 -6.58
CA TYR A 203 -16.33 11.26 -5.77
C TYR A 203 -15.47 11.13 -4.51
N ILE A 204 -14.55 10.15 -4.48
CA ILE A 204 -13.64 9.91 -3.36
C ILE A 204 -12.20 10.19 -3.82
N THR A 205 -11.58 11.22 -3.24
CA THR A 205 -10.17 11.57 -3.47
C THR A 205 -9.56 12.16 -2.20
N GLY A 206 -8.26 12.00 -1.98
CA GLY A 206 -7.52 12.49 -0.82
C GLY A 206 -7.79 11.72 0.48
N GLN A 207 -8.48 10.57 0.43
CA GLN A 207 -8.87 9.81 1.62
C GLN A 207 -7.88 8.68 1.93
N THR A 208 -7.71 8.41 3.22
CA THR A 208 -7.02 7.20 3.70
C THR A 208 -8.06 6.30 4.36
N LEU A 209 -8.29 5.14 3.73
CA LEU A 209 -9.21 4.12 4.22
C LEU A 209 -8.45 3.10 5.06
N ALA A 210 -8.71 3.06 6.37
CA ALA A 210 -8.21 1.99 7.22
C ALA A 210 -8.96 0.68 6.91
N VAL A 211 -8.20 -0.38 6.59
CA VAL A 211 -8.71 -1.75 6.38
C VAL A 211 -7.99 -2.65 7.39
N ASP A 212 -8.47 -2.64 8.62
CA ASP A 212 -7.73 -3.06 9.79
C ASP A 212 -8.55 -3.79 10.86
N GLY A 213 -9.80 -4.13 10.56
CA GLY A 213 -10.71 -4.77 11.51
C GLY A 213 -11.16 -3.88 12.67
N GLY A 214 -11.00 -2.55 12.53
CA GLY A 214 -11.36 -1.55 13.54
C GLY A 214 -10.22 -1.23 14.51
N PHE A 215 -8.99 -1.69 14.23
CA PHE A 215 -7.84 -1.49 15.12
C PHE A 215 -7.50 0.00 15.31
N GLU A 216 -7.54 0.81 14.26
CA GLU A 216 -7.28 2.25 14.31
C GLU A 216 -8.36 2.99 15.12
N ALA A 217 -9.63 2.61 14.92
CA ALA A 217 -10.78 3.23 15.58
C ALA A 217 -10.91 2.88 17.08
N THR A 218 -10.16 1.86 17.54
CA THR A 218 -10.28 1.36 18.92
C THR A 218 -9.54 2.28 19.89
N GLY A 219 -10.25 2.83 20.88
CA GLY A 219 -9.65 3.49 22.04
C GLY A 219 -9.20 2.45 23.07
N ILE A 220 -10.12 2.01 23.94
CA ILE A 220 -9.89 0.92 24.89
C ILE A 220 -10.66 -0.30 24.38
N GLY A 221 -9.95 -1.28 23.81
CA GLY A 221 -10.53 -2.59 23.52
C GLY A 221 -10.60 -3.40 24.81
N LEU A 222 -11.79 -3.78 25.26
CA LEU A 222 -11.97 -4.60 26.45
C LEU A 222 -12.26 -6.06 26.04
N PRO A 223 -11.20 -6.88 25.76
CA PRO A 223 -11.37 -8.25 25.25
C PRO A 223 -12.27 -9.11 26.14
N ALA A 224 -12.17 -8.94 27.47
CA ALA A 224 -12.99 -9.65 28.43
C ALA A 224 -14.51 -9.44 28.26
N LEU A 225 -14.93 -8.29 27.71
CA LEU A 225 -16.34 -8.04 27.43
C LEU A 225 -16.85 -8.72 26.16
N ARG A 226 -15.96 -9.15 25.27
CA ARG A 226 -16.34 -9.91 24.06
C ARG A 226 -16.77 -11.34 24.40
N GLU A 227 -16.23 -11.91 25.49
CA GLU A 227 -16.55 -13.27 25.93
C GLU A 227 -17.87 -13.31 26.69
N SER A 228 -18.21 -12.26 27.43
CA SER A 228 -19.47 -12.16 28.16
C SER A 228 -20.71 -12.08 27.24
N GLY A 229 -20.56 -11.54 26.02
CA GLY A 229 -21.63 -11.48 25.01
C GLY A 229 -21.96 -12.82 24.33
N LYS A 230 -21.11 -13.86 24.49
CA LYS A 230 -21.38 -15.20 23.95
C LYS A 230 -22.28 -16.05 24.85
N ASN A 231 -22.55 -15.60 26.07
CA ASN A 231 -23.36 -16.29 27.09
C ASN A 231 -24.70 -15.56 27.37
N ALA A 232 -25.03 -14.56 26.57
CA ALA A 232 -26.30 -13.86 26.56
C ALA A 232 -27.04 -14.15 25.23
#